data_bf6bacf8a284c03a271754c8608b3ab0
#
_entry.id   bf6bacf8a284c03a271754c8608b3ab0
#
_cell.length_a   1.000
_cell.length_b   1.000
_cell.length_c   1.000
_cell.angle_alpha   90.00
_cell.angle_beta   90.00
_cell.angle_gamma   90.00
#
_symmetry.space_group_name_H-M   'P 1'
#
loop_
_entity.id
_entity.type
_entity.pdbx_description
1 polymer ?
#
loop_
_entity_poly.entity_id
_entity_poly.type
_entity_poly.pdbx_seq_one_letter_code
_entity_poly.pdbx_strand_id
1 'polypeptide(L)'
;MHILPQPKKIEILNGSFCIDKNCDIHTNPLFLSQANRFAELVENCCGFRPSMVDDMESSRVIFNLDENYRHEQYSVMISDGVATVIAGDEAGCFYAVETLRQLLSLDFKQEIVSCENCYLTDQPKFGYRGLMLDVCRHFFGVDTVKTIIDLMARLKMNKLHLHLSDDQGFRMEIKKYPLVNTIGSVRGGSEVVSDGKRYVDEIPHEGYFTQDELRGLVAYAQERHIDIVPEFDVPGHCVALIAAYPELSCSGKVTEVHKKWGISKDILCAGNDKVYEVVRDILDEICDVFPSEYIHLGGDEAPKERWCNCKLCKQRLSELKLGSFEKLQTYMVERFREQLAEKGRKVICWNDGLGDDANGEIVSQVWYVRGCAKRAATKQINNGRKAIMSATPYVYFDYPYSVTPLKKTLSYNPLGGVRASARENVLGVERSEERRVGKECW
;
A
#
# COMPACT_ATOMS: atom_id res chain seq x y z
N MET A 1 24.58 7.90 16.40
CA MET A 1 24.14 7.42 15.08
C MET A 1 22.65 7.09 15.14
N HIS A 2 21.82 7.65 14.27
CA HIS A 2 20.36 7.42 14.22
C HIS A 2 19.99 6.91 12.83
N ILE A 3 19.52 5.67 12.76
CA ILE A 3 19.08 5.01 11.52
C ILE A 3 17.58 4.72 11.63
N LEU A 4 16.82 5.03 10.58
CA LEU A 4 15.39 4.78 10.49
C LEU A 4 15.06 3.90 9.26
N PRO A 5 14.37 2.79 9.43
CA PRO A 5 14.01 2.14 10.71
C PRO A 5 15.24 1.70 11.53
N GLN A 6 15.09 1.63 12.85
CA GLN A 6 16.19 1.19 13.71
C GLN A 6 16.53 -0.28 13.42
N PRO A 7 17.81 -0.62 13.13
CA PRO A 7 18.24 -2.00 12.91
C PRO A 7 18.01 -2.88 14.14
N LYS A 8 17.88 -4.18 13.93
CA LYS A 8 17.78 -5.16 15.04
C LYS A 8 18.97 -5.11 15.99
N LYS A 9 20.16 -4.92 15.46
CA LYS A 9 21.39 -4.81 16.22
C LYS A 9 22.30 -3.80 15.55
N ILE A 10 22.97 -2.96 16.33
CA ILE A 10 24.04 -2.08 15.90
C ILE A 10 25.09 -2.00 17.01
N GLU A 11 26.36 -2.16 16.65
CA GLU A 11 27.53 -2.01 17.52
C GLU A 11 28.47 -1.02 16.90
N ILE A 12 28.88 0.01 17.64
CA ILE A 12 29.89 0.96 17.22
C ILE A 12 31.26 0.38 17.53
N LEU A 13 32.17 0.44 16.57
CA LEU A 13 33.54 -0.04 16.66
C LEU A 13 34.53 1.14 16.67
N ASN A 14 35.77 0.89 17.07
CA ASN A 14 36.82 1.93 17.04
C ASN A 14 37.21 2.28 15.61
N GLY A 15 37.49 3.56 15.35
CA GLY A 15 37.93 4.05 14.05
C GLY A 15 36.79 4.60 13.19
N SER A 16 37.16 5.00 11.99
CA SER A 16 36.24 5.57 11.00
C SER A 16 36.52 5.05 9.60
N PHE A 17 35.50 5.02 8.79
CA PHE A 17 35.53 4.73 7.36
C PHE A 17 35.27 6.00 6.57
N CYS A 18 35.97 6.21 5.46
CA CYS A 18 35.69 7.30 4.55
C CYS A 18 35.65 6.83 3.09
N ILE A 19 34.83 7.50 2.28
CA ILE A 19 34.77 7.31 0.82
C ILE A 19 35.49 8.48 0.17
N ASP A 20 36.48 8.17 -0.67
CA ASP A 20 37.20 9.10 -1.52
C ASP A 20 37.25 8.62 -2.97
N LYS A 21 37.94 9.35 -3.85
CA LYS A 21 38.03 9.06 -5.29
C LYS A 21 38.68 7.73 -5.64
N ASN A 22 39.35 7.08 -4.69
CA ASN A 22 39.99 5.76 -4.86
C ASN A 22 39.07 4.64 -4.31
N CYS A 23 37.81 4.93 -4.06
CA CYS A 23 36.84 3.95 -3.57
C CYS A 23 36.38 3.07 -4.73
N ASP A 24 36.73 1.80 -4.70
CA ASP A 24 36.22 0.79 -5.64
C ASP A 24 35.17 -0.10 -4.96
N ILE A 25 34.29 -0.64 -5.78
CA ILE A 25 33.18 -1.50 -5.37
C ILE A 25 33.38 -2.88 -6.01
N HIS A 26 33.39 -3.92 -5.18
CA HIS A 26 33.23 -5.30 -5.62
C HIS A 26 31.80 -5.76 -5.32
N THR A 27 31.19 -6.51 -6.22
CA THR A 27 29.80 -6.99 -6.03
C THR A 27 29.58 -8.38 -6.57
N ASN A 28 28.82 -9.19 -5.82
CA ASN A 28 28.20 -10.38 -6.38
C ASN A 28 27.34 -9.97 -7.60
N PRO A 29 27.37 -10.71 -8.72
CA PRO A 29 26.57 -10.39 -9.91
C PRO A 29 25.07 -10.17 -9.65
N LEU A 30 24.48 -10.89 -8.67
CA LEU A 30 23.08 -10.72 -8.26
C LEU A 30 22.79 -9.30 -7.73
N PHE A 31 23.77 -8.62 -7.16
CA PHE A 31 23.62 -7.31 -6.52
C PHE A 31 24.12 -6.14 -7.36
N LEU A 32 24.37 -6.37 -8.65
CA LEU A 32 24.90 -5.33 -9.55
C LEU A 32 24.01 -4.07 -9.59
N SER A 33 22.68 -4.24 -9.57
CA SER A 33 21.72 -3.13 -9.54
C SER A 33 21.86 -2.30 -8.26
N GLN A 34 21.97 -2.96 -7.10
CA GLN A 34 22.10 -2.32 -5.79
C GLN A 34 23.46 -1.62 -5.63
N ALA A 35 24.53 -2.24 -6.12
CA ALA A 35 25.86 -1.64 -6.14
C ALA A 35 25.91 -0.38 -7.03
N ASN A 36 25.27 -0.42 -8.21
CA ASN A 36 25.12 0.75 -9.08
C ASN A 36 24.31 1.87 -8.43
N ARG A 37 23.22 1.53 -7.72
CA ARG A 37 22.45 2.50 -6.93
C ARG A 37 23.32 3.16 -5.85
N PHE A 38 24.14 2.38 -5.14
CA PHE A 38 25.07 2.94 -4.16
C PHE A 38 26.09 3.87 -4.82
N ALA A 39 26.70 3.47 -5.94
CA ALA A 39 27.63 4.31 -6.70
C ALA A 39 27.02 5.63 -7.17
N GLU A 40 25.75 5.58 -7.62
CA GLU A 40 24.97 6.78 -7.99
C GLU A 40 24.72 7.71 -6.80
N LEU A 41 24.40 7.17 -5.62
CA LEU A 41 24.22 7.95 -4.39
C LEU A 41 25.52 8.67 -4.01
N VAL A 42 26.68 7.99 -4.12
CA VAL A 42 28.00 8.59 -3.89
C VAL A 42 28.29 9.67 -4.94
N GLU A 43 28.04 9.41 -6.21
CA GLU A 43 28.22 10.38 -7.29
C GLU A 43 27.39 11.64 -7.07
N ASN A 44 26.12 11.47 -6.72
CA ASN A 44 25.22 12.58 -6.42
C ASN A 44 25.66 13.38 -5.20
N CYS A 45 26.27 12.72 -4.21
CA CYS A 45 26.77 13.37 -2.98
C CYS A 45 28.13 14.05 -3.21
N CYS A 46 29.11 13.32 -3.76
CA CYS A 46 30.52 13.71 -3.75
C CYS A 46 31.04 14.21 -5.11
N GLY A 47 30.26 14.06 -6.19
CA GLY A 47 30.65 14.46 -7.54
C GLY A 47 31.63 13.51 -8.24
N PHE A 48 31.85 12.32 -7.71
CA PHE A 48 32.59 11.23 -8.36
C PHE A 48 31.86 9.91 -8.18
N ARG A 49 31.98 9.01 -9.16
CA ARG A 49 31.37 7.70 -9.16
C ARG A 49 32.41 6.64 -8.83
N PRO A 50 32.22 5.83 -7.76
CA PRO A 50 33.08 4.66 -7.50
C PRO A 50 33.07 3.68 -8.67
N SER A 51 34.23 3.07 -8.97
CA SER A 51 34.40 2.09 -10.03
C SER A 51 33.96 0.70 -9.57
N MET A 52 33.35 -0.06 -10.47
CA MET A 52 33.08 -1.49 -10.24
C MET A 52 34.33 -2.28 -10.65
N VAL A 53 34.80 -3.16 -9.76
CA VAL A 53 36.00 -3.96 -9.99
C VAL A 53 35.77 -5.44 -9.63
N ASP A 54 36.53 -6.33 -10.29
CA ASP A 54 36.45 -7.78 -10.03
C ASP A 54 37.26 -8.21 -8.81
N ASP A 55 38.30 -7.42 -8.45
CA ASP A 55 39.18 -7.72 -7.34
C ASP A 55 38.57 -7.30 -6.00
N MET A 56 38.18 -8.29 -5.21
CA MET A 56 37.59 -8.08 -3.89
C MET A 56 38.61 -7.58 -2.86
N GLU A 57 39.89 -8.02 -2.98
CA GLU A 57 40.91 -7.70 -1.95
C GLU A 57 41.32 -6.22 -1.96
N SER A 58 41.25 -5.57 -3.12
CA SER A 58 41.56 -4.15 -3.26
C SER A 58 40.31 -3.24 -3.04
N SER A 59 39.13 -3.82 -2.96
CA SER A 59 37.87 -3.07 -2.89
C SER A 59 37.59 -2.52 -1.51
N ARG A 60 37.06 -1.30 -1.46
CA ARG A 60 36.67 -0.62 -0.21
C ARG A 60 35.21 -0.76 0.13
N VAL A 61 34.37 -1.12 -0.84
CA VAL A 61 32.96 -1.47 -0.62
C VAL A 61 32.68 -2.81 -1.29
N ILE A 62 32.11 -3.73 -0.55
CA ILE A 62 31.91 -5.11 -0.99
C ILE A 62 30.45 -5.50 -0.76
N PHE A 63 29.80 -6.06 -1.80
CA PHE A 63 28.45 -6.61 -1.71
C PHE A 63 28.48 -8.12 -1.97
N ASN A 64 28.23 -8.91 -0.93
CA ASN A 64 28.30 -10.37 -0.95
C ASN A 64 26.95 -11.02 -0.67
N LEU A 65 26.69 -12.15 -1.33
CA LEU A 65 25.55 -13.02 -1.09
C LEU A 65 25.88 -14.03 0.03
N ASP A 66 24.94 -14.23 0.95
CA ASP A 66 24.93 -15.38 1.87
C ASP A 66 23.53 -16.04 1.82
N GLU A 67 23.45 -17.19 1.16
CA GLU A 67 22.20 -17.96 0.99
C GLU A 67 21.60 -18.47 2.31
N ASN A 68 22.35 -18.42 3.43
CA ASN A 68 21.83 -18.76 4.75
C ASN A 68 21.03 -17.60 5.39
N TYR A 69 21.15 -16.40 4.83
CA TYR A 69 20.33 -15.27 5.27
C TYR A 69 18.89 -15.46 4.78
N ARG A 70 17.95 -15.02 5.60
CA ARG A 70 16.53 -15.06 5.24
C ARG A 70 16.18 -13.97 4.23
N HIS A 71 15.04 -14.11 3.63
CA HIS A 71 14.47 -13.06 2.77
C HIS A 71 14.50 -11.69 3.47
N GLU A 72 14.94 -10.65 2.74
CA GLU A 72 15.12 -9.26 3.20
C GLU A 72 16.13 -9.10 4.36
N GLN A 73 16.90 -10.13 4.74
CA GLN A 73 17.91 -10.03 5.79
C GLN A 73 19.22 -9.53 5.22
N TYR A 74 19.91 -8.66 5.99
CA TYR A 74 21.25 -8.17 5.64
C TYR A 74 22.07 -7.86 6.88
N SER A 75 23.40 -7.73 6.68
CA SER A 75 24.33 -7.13 7.63
C SER A 75 25.26 -6.15 6.93
N VAL A 76 25.78 -5.21 7.68
CA VAL A 76 26.83 -4.28 7.25
C VAL A 76 27.94 -4.31 8.30
N MET A 77 29.16 -4.58 7.86
CA MET A 77 30.39 -4.48 8.65
C MET A 77 31.25 -3.36 8.06
N ILE A 78 31.57 -2.39 8.86
CA ILE A 78 32.48 -1.30 8.50
C ILE A 78 33.65 -1.35 9.48
N SER A 79 34.83 -1.77 9.00
CA SER A 79 36.07 -1.86 9.79
C SER A 79 37.28 -1.84 8.84
N ASP A 80 38.42 -1.46 9.35
CA ASP A 80 39.72 -1.53 8.67
C ASP A 80 39.73 -0.87 7.27
N GLY A 81 38.95 0.18 7.09
CA GLY A 81 38.84 0.92 5.84
C GLY A 81 37.97 0.27 4.77
N VAL A 82 37.21 -0.78 5.11
CA VAL A 82 36.31 -1.52 4.20
C VAL A 82 34.89 -1.53 4.76
N ALA A 83 33.91 -1.37 3.88
CA ALA A 83 32.49 -1.55 4.15
C ALA A 83 31.97 -2.80 3.42
N THR A 84 31.64 -3.83 4.16
CA THR A 84 31.13 -5.10 3.63
C THR A 84 29.63 -5.23 3.92
N VAL A 85 28.84 -5.41 2.88
CA VAL A 85 27.42 -5.76 2.92
C VAL A 85 27.30 -7.25 2.64
N ILE A 86 26.54 -7.95 3.48
CA ILE A 86 26.13 -9.33 3.23
C ILE A 86 24.59 -9.36 3.24
N ALA A 87 23.97 -9.95 2.23
CA ALA A 87 22.52 -10.03 2.11
C ALA A 87 22.07 -11.40 1.59
N GLY A 88 20.86 -11.81 1.95
CA GLY A 88 20.26 -13.07 1.51
C GLY A 88 19.63 -12.99 0.13
N ASP A 89 19.31 -11.78 -0.32
CA ASP A 89 18.65 -11.52 -1.60
C ASP A 89 18.80 -10.05 -2.03
N GLU A 90 18.29 -9.72 -3.22
CA GLU A 90 18.34 -8.37 -3.79
C GLU A 90 17.61 -7.34 -2.91
N ALA A 91 16.49 -7.71 -2.28
CA ALA A 91 15.76 -6.82 -1.39
C ALA A 91 16.52 -6.51 -0.11
N GLY A 92 17.15 -7.52 0.50
CA GLY A 92 18.07 -7.33 1.64
C GLY A 92 19.25 -6.43 1.30
N CYS A 93 19.86 -6.63 0.12
CA CYS A 93 20.94 -5.79 -0.37
C CYS A 93 20.46 -4.34 -0.62
N PHE A 94 19.30 -4.16 -1.19
CA PHE A 94 18.68 -2.83 -1.37
C PHE A 94 18.50 -2.11 -0.02
N TYR A 95 18.01 -2.80 1.01
CA TYR A 95 17.85 -2.21 2.35
C TYR A 95 19.18 -1.93 3.03
N ALA A 96 20.22 -2.70 2.73
CA ALA A 96 21.59 -2.39 3.17
C ALA A 96 22.09 -1.10 2.53
N VAL A 97 21.84 -0.88 1.23
CA VAL A 97 22.18 0.38 0.54
C VAL A 97 21.47 1.56 1.18
N GLU A 98 20.17 1.45 1.48
CA GLU A 98 19.43 2.53 2.18
C GLU A 98 19.95 2.77 3.62
N THR A 99 20.51 1.75 4.26
CA THR A 99 21.22 1.89 5.54
C THR A 99 22.56 2.61 5.38
N LEU A 100 23.38 2.21 4.40
CA LEU A 100 24.64 2.91 4.08
C LEU A 100 24.41 4.37 3.72
N ARG A 101 23.33 4.68 2.97
CA ARG A 101 22.92 6.02 2.64
C ARG A 101 22.75 6.90 3.87
N GLN A 102 22.12 6.35 4.94
CA GLN A 102 21.91 7.09 6.20
C GLN A 102 23.22 7.16 7.01
N LEU A 103 23.99 6.06 7.12
CA LEU A 103 25.27 6.01 7.82
C LEU A 103 26.26 7.04 7.28
N LEU A 104 26.32 7.17 5.97
CA LEU A 104 27.22 8.03 5.23
C LEU A 104 26.63 9.42 4.90
N SER A 105 25.37 9.66 5.29
CA SER A 105 24.65 10.94 5.01
C SER A 105 24.68 11.33 3.53
N LEU A 106 24.47 10.35 2.62
CA LEU A 106 24.58 10.54 1.16
C LEU A 106 23.48 11.41 0.55
N ASP A 107 22.53 11.91 1.34
CA ASP A 107 21.49 12.85 0.89
C ASP A 107 22.02 14.30 0.75
N PHE A 108 23.20 14.58 1.26
CA PHE A 108 23.76 15.93 1.32
C PHE A 108 25.04 16.03 0.50
N LYS A 109 25.25 17.13 -0.21
CA LYS A 109 26.50 17.39 -0.92
C LYS A 109 27.67 17.50 0.05
N GLN A 110 28.70 16.70 -0.16
CA GLN A 110 29.90 16.62 0.67
C GLN A 110 31.13 16.33 -0.21
N GLU A 111 32.31 16.88 0.16
CA GLU A 111 33.57 16.56 -0.52
C GLU A 111 34.15 15.22 -0.03
N ILE A 112 33.96 14.93 1.26
CA ILE A 112 34.41 13.71 1.93
C ILE A 112 33.24 13.14 2.71
N VAL A 113 32.96 11.89 2.50
CA VAL A 113 31.91 11.15 3.21
C VAL A 113 32.58 10.21 4.21
N SER A 114 32.17 10.27 5.46
CA SER A 114 32.72 9.39 6.50
C SER A 114 31.66 8.97 7.50
N CYS A 115 31.90 7.81 8.14
CA CYS A 115 31.11 7.36 9.28
C CYS A 115 31.99 6.62 10.30
N GLU A 116 31.48 6.43 11.51
CA GLU A 116 32.11 5.56 12.50
C GLU A 116 32.12 4.10 12.02
N ASN A 117 33.16 3.35 12.35
CA ASN A 117 33.16 1.92 12.15
C ASN A 117 32.02 1.27 12.94
N CYS A 118 31.36 0.30 12.36
CA CYS A 118 30.24 -0.36 13.02
C CYS A 118 29.97 -1.76 12.45
N TYR A 119 29.30 -2.56 13.24
CA TYR A 119 28.63 -3.78 12.80
C TYR A 119 27.13 -3.64 13.03
N LEU A 120 26.32 -3.90 12.02
CA LEU A 120 24.89 -3.98 12.16
C LEU A 120 24.30 -5.19 11.43
N THR A 121 23.20 -5.68 11.95
CA THR A 121 22.37 -6.68 11.26
C THR A 121 20.91 -6.31 11.40
N ASP A 122 20.17 -6.53 10.33
CA ASP A 122 18.75 -6.19 10.27
C ASP A 122 17.96 -7.22 9.46
N GLN A 123 16.69 -7.29 9.80
CA GLN A 123 15.68 -8.08 9.10
C GLN A 123 14.31 -7.53 9.48
N PRO A 124 13.41 -7.32 8.53
CA PRO A 124 12.06 -6.86 8.83
C PRO A 124 11.32 -7.78 9.80
N LYS A 125 10.56 -7.18 10.70
CA LYS A 125 9.71 -7.93 11.64
C LYS A 125 8.47 -8.52 10.96
N PHE A 126 7.95 -7.85 9.91
CA PHE A 126 6.78 -8.23 9.16
C PHE A 126 7.09 -8.26 7.67
N GLY A 127 6.52 -9.23 6.97
CA GLY A 127 6.62 -9.34 5.51
C GLY A 127 5.80 -8.28 4.76
N TYR A 128 4.73 -7.77 5.37
CA TYR A 128 3.90 -6.69 4.82
C TYR A 128 4.15 -5.38 5.58
N ARG A 129 4.67 -4.37 4.91
CA ARG A 129 4.97 -3.05 5.48
C ARG A 129 4.40 -2.00 4.53
N GLY A 130 3.09 -1.73 4.72
CA GLY A 130 2.27 -0.99 3.77
C GLY A 130 2.12 0.48 4.07
N LEU A 131 1.90 1.23 3.00
CA LEU A 131 1.32 2.56 3.00
C LEU A 131 0.18 2.60 1.98
N MET A 132 -1.01 2.97 2.41
CA MET A 132 -2.14 3.27 1.53
C MET A 132 -2.06 4.73 1.09
N LEU A 133 -2.27 4.98 -0.19
CA LEU A 133 -2.41 6.32 -0.77
C LEU A 133 -3.78 6.45 -1.44
N ASP A 134 -4.62 7.35 -0.91
CA ASP A 134 -5.91 7.70 -1.47
C ASP A 134 -5.76 8.75 -2.58
N VAL A 135 -5.91 8.32 -3.81
CA VAL A 135 -5.90 9.20 -4.99
C VAL A 135 -7.32 9.53 -5.49
N CYS A 136 -8.36 9.00 -4.82
CA CYS A 136 -9.75 9.17 -5.21
C CYS A 136 -10.34 10.46 -4.68
N ARG A 137 -10.22 10.71 -3.38
CA ARG A 137 -10.72 11.93 -2.76
C ARG A 137 -9.92 13.14 -3.21
N HIS A 138 -8.64 12.96 -3.52
CA HIS A 138 -7.82 13.94 -4.22
C HIS A 138 -6.86 13.24 -5.18
N PHE A 139 -6.93 13.58 -6.47
CA PHE A 139 -6.04 13.01 -7.48
C PHE A 139 -4.67 13.68 -7.44
N PHE A 140 -3.63 12.86 -7.41
CA PHE A 140 -2.24 13.27 -7.56
C PHE A 140 -1.65 12.60 -8.78
N GLY A 141 -0.91 13.33 -9.57
CA GLY A 141 -0.22 12.80 -10.74
C GLY A 141 0.92 11.82 -10.40
N VAL A 142 1.47 11.22 -11.44
CA VAL A 142 2.55 10.22 -11.40
C VAL A 142 3.74 10.64 -10.53
N ASP A 143 4.15 11.92 -10.61
CA ASP A 143 5.35 12.41 -9.89
C ASP A 143 5.16 12.38 -8.36
N THR A 144 3.94 12.67 -7.89
CA THR A 144 3.64 12.56 -6.44
C THR A 144 3.70 11.11 -5.99
N VAL A 145 3.14 10.17 -6.77
CA VAL A 145 3.21 8.74 -6.45
C VAL A 145 4.66 8.26 -6.44
N LYS A 146 5.50 8.66 -7.40
CA LYS A 146 6.95 8.35 -7.39
C LYS A 146 7.64 8.91 -6.16
N THR A 147 7.33 10.13 -5.74
CA THR A 147 7.87 10.71 -4.51
C THR A 147 7.53 9.88 -3.28
N ILE A 148 6.28 9.40 -3.19
CA ILE A 148 5.85 8.49 -2.11
C ILE A 148 6.60 7.17 -2.18
N ILE A 149 6.75 6.57 -3.35
CA ILE A 149 7.53 5.33 -3.55
C ILE A 149 8.98 5.53 -3.08
N ASP A 150 9.63 6.65 -3.39
CA ASP A 150 10.99 6.96 -2.94
C ASP A 150 11.08 7.09 -1.42
N LEU A 151 10.09 7.73 -0.77
CA LEU A 151 10.03 7.82 0.69
C LEU A 151 9.81 6.45 1.33
N MET A 152 8.96 5.62 0.75
CA MET A 152 8.73 4.24 1.21
C MET A 152 10.01 3.40 1.10
N ALA A 153 10.74 3.50 -0.01
CA ALA A 153 12.02 2.82 -0.23
C ALA A 153 13.04 3.16 0.86
N ARG A 154 13.21 4.46 1.17
CA ARG A 154 14.09 4.93 2.25
C ARG A 154 13.75 4.35 3.62
N LEU A 155 12.45 4.12 3.86
CA LEU A 155 11.94 3.55 5.11
C LEU A 155 11.78 2.03 5.06
N LYS A 156 12.26 1.37 3.99
CA LYS A 156 12.18 -0.10 3.80
C LYS A 156 10.75 -0.64 3.84
N MET A 157 9.78 0.16 3.42
CA MET A 157 8.40 -0.27 3.19
C MET A 157 8.32 -0.99 1.84
N ASN A 158 7.44 -1.99 1.72
CA ASN A 158 7.42 -2.85 0.53
C ASN A 158 6.05 -3.05 -0.12
N LYS A 159 5.00 -2.40 0.39
CA LYS A 159 3.66 -2.47 -0.20
C LYS A 159 3.06 -1.08 -0.30
N LEU A 160 2.81 -0.60 -1.52
CA LEU A 160 2.02 0.59 -1.77
C LEU A 160 0.59 0.16 -2.10
N HIS A 161 -0.33 0.38 -1.17
CA HIS A 161 -1.75 0.18 -1.41
C HIS A 161 -2.30 1.43 -2.11
N LEU A 162 -2.73 1.28 -3.37
CA LEU A 162 -3.21 2.38 -4.18
C LEU A 162 -4.73 2.32 -4.28
N HIS A 163 -5.43 3.23 -3.58
CA HIS A 163 -6.88 3.32 -3.55
C HIS A 163 -7.38 4.05 -4.80
N LEU A 164 -7.84 3.25 -5.80
CA LEU A 164 -8.09 3.72 -7.18
C LEU A 164 -9.55 4.05 -7.48
N SER A 165 -10.49 3.63 -6.63
CA SER A 165 -11.91 3.89 -6.83
C SER A 165 -12.63 4.22 -5.53
N ASP A 166 -13.48 5.25 -5.57
CA ASP A 166 -14.32 5.66 -4.46
C ASP A 166 -15.52 6.49 -4.96
N ASP A 167 -16.38 6.92 -4.05
CA ASP A 167 -17.55 7.76 -4.31
C ASP A 167 -17.18 9.10 -5.00
N GLN A 168 -15.98 9.62 -4.74
CA GLN A 168 -15.52 10.94 -5.17
C GLN A 168 -14.63 10.91 -6.41
N GLY A 169 -14.33 9.73 -6.94
CA GLY A 169 -13.57 9.59 -8.16
C GLY A 169 -13.10 8.19 -8.46
N PHE A 170 -13.02 7.85 -9.74
CA PHE A 170 -12.41 6.63 -10.26
C PHE A 170 -11.10 7.01 -10.98
N ARG A 171 -9.96 6.43 -10.58
CA ARG A 171 -8.64 6.98 -10.92
C ARG A 171 -7.77 6.08 -11.81
N MET A 172 -8.35 5.03 -12.39
CA MET A 172 -7.67 4.17 -13.35
C MET A 172 -8.40 4.21 -14.70
N GLU A 173 -7.65 4.22 -15.80
CA GLU A 173 -8.21 4.03 -17.15
C GLU A 173 -8.82 2.64 -17.27
N ILE A 174 -10.12 2.59 -17.65
CA ILE A 174 -10.83 1.35 -17.99
C ILE A 174 -11.24 1.44 -19.46
N LYS A 175 -10.57 0.68 -20.30
CA LYS A 175 -10.75 0.76 -21.78
C LYS A 175 -12.10 0.22 -22.23
N LYS A 176 -12.57 -0.83 -21.54
CA LYS A 176 -13.87 -1.46 -21.86
C LYS A 176 -15.06 -0.58 -21.42
N TYR A 177 -14.86 0.27 -20.41
CA TYR A 177 -15.91 1.14 -19.85
C TYR A 177 -15.45 2.61 -19.83
N PRO A 178 -15.31 3.27 -20.99
CA PRO A 178 -14.67 4.59 -21.09
C PRO A 178 -15.40 5.73 -20.35
N LEU A 179 -16.71 5.59 -20.07
CA LEU A 179 -17.44 6.57 -19.28
C LEU A 179 -16.93 6.65 -17.83
N VAL A 180 -16.28 5.61 -17.30
CA VAL A 180 -15.59 5.67 -16.02
C VAL A 180 -14.56 6.79 -16.01
N ASN A 181 -13.84 6.97 -17.15
CA ASN A 181 -12.79 7.95 -17.27
C ASN A 181 -13.28 9.35 -17.63
N THR A 182 -14.41 9.47 -18.32
CA THR A 182 -14.95 10.78 -18.73
C THR A 182 -15.97 11.35 -17.73
N ILE A 183 -16.63 10.51 -16.95
CA ILE A 183 -17.63 10.89 -15.94
C ILE A 183 -17.11 10.56 -14.53
N GLY A 184 -16.74 9.30 -14.30
CA GLY A 184 -16.34 8.83 -12.98
C GLY A 184 -15.07 9.48 -12.42
N SER A 185 -14.17 9.97 -13.27
CA SER A 185 -12.95 10.66 -12.85
C SER A 185 -13.15 12.17 -12.60
N VAL A 186 -14.35 12.71 -12.89
CA VAL A 186 -14.62 14.16 -12.82
C VAL A 186 -15.63 14.46 -11.71
N ARG A 187 -15.23 15.30 -10.77
CA ARG A 187 -16.09 15.80 -9.69
C ARG A 187 -16.28 17.31 -9.85
N GLY A 188 -17.52 17.78 -9.96
CA GLY A 188 -17.85 19.17 -10.24
C GLY A 188 -17.70 20.13 -9.05
N GLY A 189 -16.97 19.74 -8.01
CA GLY A 189 -16.70 20.52 -6.80
C GLY A 189 -16.35 19.65 -5.62
N SER A 190 -15.84 20.25 -4.55
CA SER A 190 -15.48 19.53 -3.32
C SER A 190 -16.07 20.20 -2.09
N GLU A 191 -16.52 19.42 -1.11
CA GLU A 191 -16.91 19.95 0.18
C GLU A 191 -15.70 20.50 0.91
N VAL A 192 -15.74 21.78 1.24
CA VAL A 192 -14.70 22.49 1.99
C VAL A 192 -15.28 23.07 3.29
N VAL A 193 -14.40 23.33 4.25
CA VAL A 193 -14.77 23.96 5.52
C VAL A 193 -14.04 25.30 5.63
N SER A 194 -14.82 26.40 5.68
CA SER A 194 -14.31 27.75 5.99
C SER A 194 -15.19 28.40 7.03
N ASP A 195 -14.57 29.05 8.00
CA ASP A 195 -15.25 29.74 9.11
C ASP A 195 -16.26 28.84 9.87
N GLY A 196 -15.93 27.54 9.99
CA GLY A 196 -16.77 26.56 10.66
C GLY A 196 -18.02 26.12 9.86
N LYS A 197 -18.18 26.59 8.61
CA LYS A 197 -19.26 26.19 7.71
C LYS A 197 -18.76 25.27 6.63
N ARG A 198 -19.60 24.33 6.24
CA ARG A 198 -19.36 23.42 5.11
C ARG A 198 -20.11 23.92 3.88
N TYR A 199 -19.41 23.99 2.76
CA TYR A 199 -20.01 24.29 1.45
C TYR A 199 -19.26 23.53 0.36
N VAL A 200 -19.84 23.45 -0.83
CA VAL A 200 -19.16 22.91 -2.01
C VAL A 200 -18.54 24.09 -2.76
N ASP A 201 -17.25 23.99 -3.07
CA ASP A 201 -16.46 25.06 -3.69
C ASP A 201 -16.77 25.25 -5.18
N GLU A 202 -17.48 24.30 -5.80
CA GLU A 202 -17.80 24.29 -7.24
C GLU A 202 -16.58 24.35 -8.17
N ILE A 203 -15.38 24.04 -7.65
CA ILE A 203 -14.15 23.94 -8.41
C ILE A 203 -14.02 22.49 -8.90
N PRO A 204 -14.07 22.23 -10.23
CA PRO A 204 -13.91 20.87 -10.72
C PRO A 204 -12.60 20.24 -10.29
N HIS A 205 -12.66 18.99 -9.88
CA HIS A 205 -11.49 18.17 -9.57
C HIS A 205 -11.53 16.91 -10.43
N GLU A 206 -10.50 16.71 -11.24
CA GLU A 206 -10.45 15.63 -12.22
C GLU A 206 -9.07 15.00 -12.33
N GLY A 207 -9.04 13.81 -12.89
CA GLY A 207 -7.82 13.09 -13.23
C GLY A 207 -7.97 11.60 -13.04
N TYR A 208 -7.20 10.86 -13.79
CA TYR A 208 -7.00 9.41 -13.68
C TYR A 208 -5.63 9.06 -14.26
N PHE A 209 -5.13 7.90 -13.90
CA PHE A 209 -3.93 7.32 -14.50
C PHE A 209 -4.32 6.51 -15.73
N THR A 210 -3.59 6.69 -16.82
CA THR A 210 -3.62 5.74 -17.94
C THR A 210 -3.02 4.41 -17.52
N GLN A 211 -3.38 3.32 -18.19
CA GLN A 211 -2.79 2.02 -17.90
C GLN A 211 -1.27 2.01 -18.11
N ASP A 212 -0.76 2.79 -19.08
CA ASP A 212 0.68 2.88 -19.34
C ASP A 212 1.41 3.66 -18.24
N GLU A 213 0.81 4.73 -17.68
CA GLU A 213 1.34 5.42 -16.50
C GLU A 213 1.40 4.49 -15.28
N LEU A 214 0.35 3.67 -15.07
CA LEU A 214 0.32 2.69 -13.98
C LEU A 214 1.38 1.60 -14.17
N ARG A 215 1.58 1.08 -15.38
CA ARG A 215 2.69 0.14 -15.67
C ARG A 215 4.05 0.77 -15.41
N GLY A 216 4.21 2.05 -15.77
CA GLY A 216 5.42 2.80 -15.44
C GLY A 216 5.64 2.96 -13.94
N LEU A 217 4.59 3.21 -13.16
CA LEU A 217 4.66 3.25 -11.69
C LEU A 217 4.98 1.88 -11.10
N VAL A 218 4.40 0.81 -11.63
CA VAL A 218 4.70 -0.57 -11.21
C VAL A 218 6.18 -0.88 -11.41
N ALA A 219 6.73 -0.61 -12.60
CA ALA A 219 8.15 -0.83 -12.89
C ALA A 219 9.05 0.00 -11.95
N TYR A 220 8.71 1.29 -11.74
CA TYR A 220 9.44 2.18 -10.83
C TYR A 220 9.43 1.69 -9.37
N ALA A 221 8.32 1.13 -8.91
CA ALA A 221 8.19 0.55 -7.57
C ALA A 221 8.97 -0.76 -7.45
N GLN A 222 8.92 -1.62 -8.46
CA GLN A 222 9.64 -2.90 -8.47
C GLN A 222 11.17 -2.73 -8.38
N GLU A 223 11.74 -1.73 -9.04
CA GLU A 223 13.16 -1.38 -8.90
C GLU A 223 13.56 -1.03 -7.45
N ARG A 224 12.57 -0.72 -6.60
CA ARG A 224 12.72 -0.38 -5.19
C ARG A 224 12.20 -1.45 -4.25
N HIS A 225 11.94 -2.65 -4.77
CA HIS A 225 11.34 -3.78 -4.05
C HIS A 225 10.00 -3.44 -3.38
N ILE A 226 9.21 -2.57 -4.01
CA ILE A 226 7.86 -2.19 -3.60
C ILE A 226 6.86 -2.78 -4.58
N ASP A 227 5.88 -3.51 -4.06
CA ASP A 227 4.74 -4.01 -4.81
C ASP A 227 3.55 -3.05 -4.67
N ILE A 228 2.90 -2.72 -5.78
CA ILE A 228 1.68 -1.89 -5.77
C ILE A 228 0.47 -2.80 -5.70
N VAL A 229 -0.25 -2.73 -4.58
CA VAL A 229 -1.53 -3.43 -4.36
C VAL A 229 -2.66 -2.50 -4.79
N PRO A 230 -3.36 -2.77 -5.91
CA PRO A 230 -4.47 -1.94 -6.35
C PRO A 230 -5.73 -2.24 -5.54
N GLU A 231 -6.50 -1.20 -5.22
CA GLU A 231 -7.83 -1.33 -4.65
C GLU A 231 -8.90 -0.87 -5.63
N PHE A 232 -9.89 -1.74 -5.81
CA PHE A 232 -11.18 -1.43 -6.40
C PHE A 232 -12.26 -1.77 -5.39
N ASP A 233 -12.80 -0.76 -4.75
CA ASP A 233 -13.76 -0.94 -3.66
C ASP A 233 -15.14 -1.32 -4.18
N VAL A 234 -15.70 -2.41 -3.63
CA VAL A 234 -17.02 -2.96 -3.97
C VAL A 234 -17.65 -3.64 -2.75
N PRO A 235 -18.96 -3.55 -2.54
CA PRO A 235 -19.98 -2.87 -3.33
C PRO A 235 -20.26 -1.43 -2.90
N GLY A 236 -19.67 -0.97 -1.78
CA GLY A 236 -19.68 0.41 -1.31
C GLY A 236 -18.70 1.27 -2.11
N HIS A 237 -18.63 2.55 -1.81
CA HIS A 237 -17.64 3.48 -2.39
C HIS A 237 -17.58 3.46 -3.94
N CYS A 238 -18.73 3.23 -4.59
CA CYS A 238 -18.87 3.04 -6.04
C CYS A 238 -19.63 4.15 -6.75
N VAL A 239 -19.92 5.29 -6.11
CA VAL A 239 -20.75 6.34 -6.73
C VAL A 239 -20.13 6.88 -8.02
N ALA A 240 -18.79 6.96 -8.10
CA ALA A 240 -18.13 7.40 -9.33
C ALA A 240 -18.36 6.42 -10.50
N LEU A 241 -18.30 5.11 -10.25
CA LEU A 241 -18.66 4.09 -11.24
C LEU A 241 -20.15 4.12 -11.58
N ILE A 242 -21.01 4.28 -10.57
CA ILE A 242 -22.47 4.35 -10.73
C ILE A 242 -22.87 5.61 -11.49
N ALA A 243 -22.20 6.74 -11.29
CA ALA A 243 -22.46 7.97 -12.04
C ALA A 243 -22.18 7.81 -13.54
N ALA A 244 -21.16 7.01 -13.87
CA ALA A 244 -20.84 6.65 -15.26
C ALA A 244 -21.83 5.63 -15.86
N TYR A 245 -22.32 4.69 -15.05
CA TYR A 245 -23.23 3.61 -15.43
C TYR A 245 -24.36 3.45 -14.40
N PRO A 246 -25.39 4.33 -14.42
CA PRO A 246 -26.44 4.39 -13.40
C PRO A 246 -27.21 3.08 -13.20
N GLU A 247 -27.32 2.25 -14.23
CA GLU A 247 -27.99 0.96 -14.22
C GLU A 247 -27.32 -0.06 -13.29
N LEU A 248 -26.07 0.20 -12.84
CA LEU A 248 -25.37 -0.66 -11.87
C LEU A 248 -25.89 -0.46 -10.44
N SER A 249 -26.63 0.61 -10.16
CA SER A 249 -27.23 0.84 -8.85
C SER A 249 -28.65 0.28 -8.75
N CYS A 250 -29.15 0.15 -7.51
CA CYS A 250 -30.55 -0.25 -7.27
C CYS A 250 -31.57 0.79 -7.75
N SER A 251 -31.18 2.06 -7.84
CA SER A 251 -32.07 3.18 -8.20
C SER A 251 -32.06 3.52 -9.69
N GLY A 252 -30.94 3.29 -10.37
CA GLY A 252 -30.70 3.72 -11.75
C GLY A 252 -30.70 5.25 -11.94
N LYS A 253 -30.54 6.03 -10.86
CA LYS A 253 -30.75 7.49 -10.88
C LYS A 253 -29.52 8.33 -10.51
N VAL A 254 -28.42 7.72 -10.10
CA VAL A 254 -27.18 8.44 -9.77
C VAL A 254 -26.52 8.87 -11.07
N THR A 255 -26.27 10.16 -11.23
CA THR A 255 -25.70 10.75 -12.46
C THR A 255 -24.54 11.72 -12.18
N GLU A 256 -24.17 11.89 -10.91
CA GLU A 256 -23.08 12.77 -10.49
C GLU A 256 -22.15 12.06 -9.52
N VAL A 257 -20.86 12.31 -9.68
CA VAL A 257 -19.80 11.90 -8.75
C VAL A 257 -19.96 12.65 -7.43
N HIS A 258 -19.74 11.98 -6.32
CA HIS A 258 -20.00 12.53 -5.00
C HIS A 258 -19.04 13.68 -4.66
N LYS A 259 -19.60 14.81 -4.19
CA LYS A 259 -18.84 16.05 -3.90
C LYS A 259 -18.51 16.21 -2.41
N LYS A 260 -19.10 15.37 -1.55
CA LYS A 260 -19.04 15.50 -0.10
C LYS A 260 -18.31 14.35 0.54
N TRP A 261 -17.84 14.58 1.76
CA TRP A 261 -17.37 13.51 2.60
C TRP A 261 -18.55 12.77 3.25
N GLY A 262 -18.43 11.46 3.41
CA GLY A 262 -19.40 10.61 4.07
C GLY A 262 -19.66 9.32 3.30
N ILE A 263 -20.51 8.48 3.85
CA ILE A 263 -20.88 7.18 3.29
C ILE A 263 -22.10 7.34 2.41
N SER A 264 -22.01 6.92 1.15
CA SER A 264 -23.15 6.92 0.24
C SER A 264 -24.08 5.73 0.50
N LYS A 265 -25.40 5.96 0.35
CA LYS A 265 -26.39 4.87 0.33
C LYS A 265 -26.49 4.17 -1.02
N ASP A 266 -26.00 4.81 -2.07
CA ASP A 266 -26.02 4.28 -3.42
C ASP A 266 -24.75 3.42 -3.63
N ILE A 267 -24.97 2.11 -3.57
CA ILE A 267 -23.97 1.06 -3.74
C ILE A 267 -24.34 0.19 -4.93
N LEU A 268 -23.44 -0.64 -5.42
CA LEU A 268 -23.69 -1.57 -6.51
C LEU A 268 -24.85 -2.53 -6.19
N CYS A 269 -25.68 -2.79 -7.17
CA CYS A 269 -26.87 -3.65 -7.01
C CYS A 269 -26.49 -5.14 -7.03
N ALA A 270 -26.44 -5.78 -5.87
CA ALA A 270 -26.06 -7.19 -5.74
C ALA A 270 -27.02 -8.18 -6.43
N GLY A 271 -28.23 -7.75 -6.78
CA GLY A 271 -29.20 -8.54 -7.53
C GLY A 271 -29.09 -8.43 -9.05
N ASN A 272 -28.28 -7.51 -9.57
CA ASN A 272 -28.15 -7.25 -11.01
C ASN A 272 -26.92 -7.98 -11.58
N ASP A 273 -27.15 -8.93 -12.52
CA ASP A 273 -26.06 -9.69 -13.14
C ASP A 273 -25.07 -8.81 -13.92
N LYS A 274 -25.54 -7.68 -14.48
CA LYS A 274 -24.67 -6.73 -15.18
C LYS A 274 -23.57 -6.16 -14.27
N VAL A 275 -23.82 -6.03 -12.97
CA VAL A 275 -22.82 -5.60 -11.99
C VAL A 275 -21.66 -6.60 -11.92
N TYR A 276 -21.97 -7.89 -11.87
CA TYR A 276 -20.92 -8.93 -11.83
C TYR A 276 -20.11 -8.99 -13.13
N GLU A 277 -20.75 -8.74 -14.28
CA GLU A 277 -20.06 -8.67 -15.58
C GLU A 277 -19.10 -7.46 -15.60
N VAL A 278 -19.59 -6.25 -15.27
CA VAL A 278 -18.79 -5.02 -15.30
C VAL A 278 -17.62 -5.08 -14.32
N VAL A 279 -17.87 -5.51 -13.07
CA VAL A 279 -16.82 -5.63 -12.06
C VAL A 279 -15.77 -6.65 -12.48
N ARG A 280 -16.18 -7.78 -13.04
CA ARG A 280 -15.27 -8.79 -13.58
C ARG A 280 -14.34 -8.20 -14.65
N ASP A 281 -14.92 -7.50 -15.62
CA ASP A 281 -14.16 -6.88 -16.70
C ASP A 281 -13.16 -5.83 -16.20
N ILE A 282 -13.55 -5.02 -15.19
CA ILE A 282 -12.67 -4.05 -14.53
C ILE A 282 -11.53 -4.77 -13.81
N LEU A 283 -11.82 -5.84 -13.05
CA LEU A 283 -10.81 -6.64 -12.36
C LEU A 283 -9.84 -7.32 -13.34
N ASP A 284 -10.31 -7.70 -14.54
CA ASP A 284 -9.46 -8.24 -15.57
C ASP A 284 -8.44 -7.19 -16.05
N GLU A 285 -8.87 -5.94 -16.32
CA GLU A 285 -7.96 -4.86 -16.69
C GLU A 285 -6.99 -4.47 -15.56
N ILE A 286 -7.44 -4.51 -14.30
CA ILE A 286 -6.57 -4.30 -13.13
C ILE A 286 -5.49 -5.39 -13.06
N CYS A 287 -5.84 -6.65 -13.24
CA CYS A 287 -4.88 -7.75 -13.24
C CYS A 287 -3.86 -7.69 -14.37
N ASP A 288 -4.25 -7.13 -15.52
CA ASP A 288 -3.35 -6.95 -16.68
C ASP A 288 -2.31 -5.83 -16.46
N VAL A 289 -2.62 -4.87 -15.59
CA VAL A 289 -1.73 -3.75 -15.25
C VAL A 289 -0.87 -4.05 -14.03
N PHE A 290 -1.44 -4.67 -13.00
CA PHE A 290 -0.77 -4.90 -11.71
C PHE A 290 -0.38 -6.37 -11.54
N PRO A 291 0.93 -6.68 -11.45
CA PRO A 291 1.41 -8.04 -11.23
C PRO A 291 1.29 -8.50 -9.77
N SER A 292 0.83 -7.65 -8.86
CA SER A 292 0.72 -7.93 -7.43
C SER A 292 -0.02 -9.25 -7.15
N GLU A 293 0.49 -10.00 -6.19
CA GLU A 293 -0.18 -11.19 -5.65
C GLU A 293 -1.56 -10.85 -5.08
N TYR A 294 -1.74 -9.61 -4.59
CA TYR A 294 -2.94 -9.15 -3.92
C TYR A 294 -3.72 -8.14 -4.77
N ILE A 295 -5.05 -8.30 -4.75
CA ILE A 295 -6.02 -7.30 -5.20
C ILE A 295 -6.90 -6.96 -4.00
N HIS A 296 -7.04 -5.68 -3.68
CA HIS A 296 -7.91 -5.22 -2.60
C HIS A 296 -9.30 -4.90 -3.16
N LEU A 297 -10.33 -5.53 -2.59
CA LEU A 297 -11.73 -5.35 -3.02
C LEU A 297 -12.53 -4.40 -2.13
N GLY A 298 -11.88 -3.69 -1.18
CA GLY A 298 -12.56 -2.82 -0.25
C GLY A 298 -13.57 -3.57 0.62
N GLY A 299 -14.84 -3.22 0.47
CA GLY A 299 -15.97 -3.92 1.09
C GLY A 299 -16.50 -3.26 2.35
N ASP A 300 -15.87 -2.18 2.81
CA ASP A 300 -16.26 -1.43 3.98
C ASP A 300 -17.50 -0.56 3.74
N GLU A 301 -18.08 -0.12 4.86
CA GLU A 301 -19.11 0.91 4.92
C GLU A 301 -20.22 0.80 3.86
N ALA A 302 -20.61 -0.42 3.47
CA ALA A 302 -21.65 -0.67 2.46
C ALA A 302 -23.06 -0.71 3.08
N PRO A 303 -23.88 0.37 3.05
CA PRO A 303 -25.20 0.41 3.65
C PRO A 303 -26.18 -0.46 2.87
N LYS A 304 -26.99 -1.26 3.56
CA LYS A 304 -27.94 -2.21 2.94
C LYS A 304 -29.31 -1.60 2.63
N GLU A 305 -29.54 -0.31 2.92
CA GLU A 305 -30.84 0.34 2.77
C GLU A 305 -31.39 0.25 1.34
N ARG A 306 -30.55 0.44 0.32
CA ARG A 306 -30.98 0.29 -1.09
C ARG A 306 -31.32 -1.15 -1.42
N TRP A 307 -30.52 -2.10 -0.97
CA TRP A 307 -30.78 -3.53 -1.19
C TRP A 307 -32.07 -3.99 -0.51
N CYS A 308 -32.34 -3.52 0.71
CA CYS A 308 -33.58 -3.81 1.44
C CYS A 308 -34.84 -3.39 0.69
N ASN A 309 -34.76 -2.41 -0.22
CA ASN A 309 -35.86 -1.92 -1.00
C ASN A 309 -35.83 -2.34 -2.48
N CYS A 310 -34.74 -2.99 -2.92
CA CYS A 310 -34.55 -3.42 -4.29
C CYS A 310 -35.18 -4.79 -4.56
N LYS A 311 -36.00 -4.89 -5.59
CA LYS A 311 -36.65 -6.15 -5.99
C LYS A 311 -35.61 -7.22 -6.39
N LEU A 312 -34.62 -6.83 -7.18
CA LEU A 312 -33.57 -7.76 -7.66
C LEU A 312 -32.71 -8.29 -6.50
N CYS A 313 -32.29 -7.43 -5.56
CA CYS A 313 -31.52 -7.86 -4.39
C CYS A 313 -32.32 -8.80 -3.48
N LYS A 314 -33.62 -8.51 -3.25
CA LYS A 314 -34.51 -9.42 -2.50
C LYS A 314 -34.68 -10.76 -3.19
N GLN A 315 -34.85 -10.77 -4.49
CA GLN A 315 -34.97 -11.98 -5.28
C GLN A 315 -33.67 -12.81 -5.17
N ARG A 316 -32.50 -12.22 -5.39
CA ARG A 316 -31.20 -12.87 -5.25
C ARG A 316 -30.99 -13.45 -3.85
N LEU A 317 -31.32 -12.68 -2.83
CA LEU A 317 -31.24 -13.09 -1.42
C LEU A 317 -32.08 -14.37 -1.17
N SER A 318 -33.31 -14.40 -1.73
CA SER A 318 -34.24 -15.52 -1.60
C SER A 318 -33.80 -16.76 -2.37
N GLU A 319 -33.38 -16.58 -3.63
CA GLU A 319 -32.90 -17.67 -4.50
C GLU A 319 -31.69 -18.37 -3.90
N LEU A 320 -30.76 -17.61 -3.34
CA LEU A 320 -29.55 -18.14 -2.71
C LEU A 320 -29.75 -18.57 -1.24
N LYS A 321 -30.94 -18.35 -0.66
CA LYS A 321 -31.30 -18.70 0.72
C LYS A 321 -30.30 -18.16 1.77
N LEU A 322 -29.78 -16.94 1.57
CA LEU A 322 -28.69 -16.39 2.38
C LEU A 322 -29.13 -15.87 3.76
N GLY A 323 -30.38 -15.51 3.94
CA GLY A 323 -30.97 -15.10 5.22
C GLY A 323 -30.69 -13.64 5.63
N SER A 324 -29.60 -12.97 5.14
CA SER A 324 -29.32 -11.56 5.41
C SER A 324 -28.60 -10.87 4.26
N PHE A 325 -28.65 -9.54 4.21
CA PHE A 325 -27.95 -8.75 3.18
C PHE A 325 -26.45 -8.67 3.43
N GLU A 326 -25.98 -8.87 4.65
CA GLU A 326 -24.56 -9.03 4.96
C GLU A 326 -24.01 -10.28 4.26
N LYS A 327 -24.75 -11.39 4.31
CA LYS A 327 -24.39 -12.61 3.56
C LYS A 327 -24.47 -12.43 2.05
N LEU A 328 -25.36 -11.56 1.56
CA LEU A 328 -25.39 -11.21 0.14
C LEU A 328 -24.14 -10.43 -0.27
N GLN A 329 -23.61 -9.57 0.59
CA GLN A 329 -22.30 -8.93 0.36
C GLN A 329 -21.18 -9.96 0.37
N THR A 330 -21.14 -10.86 1.35
CA THR A 330 -20.15 -11.96 1.38
C THR A 330 -20.21 -12.77 0.09
N TYR A 331 -21.39 -13.16 -0.38
CA TYR A 331 -21.57 -13.87 -1.66
C TYR A 331 -20.99 -13.07 -2.83
N MET A 332 -21.22 -11.76 -2.89
CA MET A 332 -20.71 -10.91 -3.96
C MET A 332 -19.17 -10.87 -3.96
N VAL A 333 -18.55 -10.68 -2.80
CA VAL A 333 -17.09 -10.69 -2.64
C VAL A 333 -16.51 -12.06 -3.02
N GLU A 334 -17.16 -13.17 -2.61
CA GLU A 334 -16.70 -14.53 -2.96
C GLU A 334 -16.73 -14.77 -4.47
N ARG A 335 -17.71 -14.26 -5.18
CA ARG A 335 -17.76 -14.37 -6.66
C ARG A 335 -16.56 -13.68 -7.32
N PHE A 336 -16.15 -12.52 -6.80
CA PHE A 336 -14.97 -11.83 -7.32
C PHE A 336 -13.67 -12.50 -6.87
N ARG A 337 -13.62 -13.02 -5.65
CA ARG A 337 -12.47 -13.82 -5.17
C ARG A 337 -12.24 -15.05 -6.05
N GLU A 338 -13.31 -15.81 -6.40
CA GLU A 338 -13.21 -16.97 -7.27
C GLU A 338 -12.56 -16.63 -8.62
N GLN A 339 -13.03 -15.55 -9.26
CA GLN A 339 -12.44 -15.05 -10.51
C GLN A 339 -10.95 -14.67 -10.35
N LEU A 340 -10.62 -13.94 -9.29
CA LEU A 340 -9.24 -13.52 -9.03
C LEU A 340 -8.33 -14.71 -8.71
N ALA A 341 -8.86 -15.74 -8.04
CA ALA A 341 -8.13 -16.98 -7.78
C ALA A 341 -7.80 -17.75 -9.07
N GLU A 342 -8.68 -17.75 -10.08
CA GLU A 342 -8.39 -18.31 -11.41
C GLU A 342 -7.19 -17.63 -12.09
N LYS A 343 -6.94 -16.35 -11.75
CA LYS A 343 -5.77 -15.59 -12.21
C LYS A 343 -4.57 -15.68 -11.26
N GLY A 344 -4.63 -16.55 -10.23
CA GLY A 344 -3.58 -16.69 -9.23
C GLY A 344 -3.47 -15.51 -8.26
N ARG A 345 -4.51 -14.68 -8.15
CA ARG A 345 -4.53 -13.53 -7.25
C ARG A 345 -5.21 -13.84 -5.92
N LYS A 346 -4.72 -13.23 -4.84
CA LYS A 346 -5.33 -13.27 -3.51
C LYS A 346 -6.10 -11.99 -3.24
N VAL A 347 -7.13 -12.10 -2.43
CA VAL A 347 -8.02 -10.97 -2.11
C VAL A 347 -7.72 -10.41 -0.72
N ILE A 348 -7.68 -9.09 -0.62
CA ILE A 348 -7.73 -8.35 0.64
C ILE A 348 -9.09 -7.64 0.71
N CYS A 349 -9.71 -7.59 1.90
CA CYS A 349 -10.89 -6.76 2.17
C CYS A 349 -10.78 -6.08 3.52
N TRP A 350 -11.46 -4.96 3.68
CA TRP A 350 -11.64 -4.31 4.97
C TRP A 350 -12.44 -5.19 5.93
N ASN A 351 -12.08 -5.18 7.21
CA ASN A 351 -12.60 -6.16 8.18
C ASN A 351 -14.09 -6.04 8.49
N ASP A 352 -14.70 -4.89 8.31
CA ASP A 352 -16.13 -4.67 8.51
C ASP A 352 -16.99 -5.12 7.30
N GLY A 353 -16.38 -5.26 6.13
CA GLY A 353 -17.00 -5.84 4.94
C GLY A 353 -17.03 -7.38 4.93
N LEU A 354 -16.33 -8.04 5.86
CA LEU A 354 -16.20 -9.50 5.92
C LEU A 354 -17.13 -10.08 6.98
N GLY A 355 -18.04 -10.96 6.54
CA GLY A 355 -18.83 -11.80 7.45
C GLY A 355 -17.96 -12.87 8.16
N ASP A 356 -18.50 -13.44 9.25
CA ASP A 356 -17.83 -14.54 9.96
C ASP A 356 -17.71 -15.82 9.09
N ASP A 357 -18.56 -15.93 8.09
CA ASP A 357 -18.66 -17.04 7.11
C ASP A 357 -17.85 -16.80 5.82
N ALA A 358 -17.19 -15.65 5.69
CA ALA A 358 -16.30 -15.38 4.54
C ALA A 358 -15.14 -16.39 4.47
N ASN A 359 -14.74 -16.75 3.24
CA ASN A 359 -13.65 -17.68 2.99
C ASN A 359 -12.39 -17.28 3.77
N GLY A 360 -11.74 -18.25 4.41
CA GLY A 360 -10.53 -18.05 5.21
C GLY A 360 -9.31 -17.59 4.41
N GLU A 361 -9.33 -17.72 3.09
CA GLU A 361 -8.26 -17.26 2.19
C GLU A 361 -8.27 -15.74 1.97
N ILE A 362 -9.42 -15.07 2.19
CA ILE A 362 -9.49 -13.61 2.12
C ILE A 362 -8.69 -13.02 3.28
N VAL A 363 -7.70 -12.18 2.96
CA VAL A 363 -6.93 -11.44 3.95
C VAL A 363 -7.78 -10.31 4.52
N SER A 364 -7.87 -10.22 5.84
CA SER A 364 -8.63 -9.17 6.50
C SER A 364 -7.73 -7.96 6.80
N GLN A 365 -8.04 -6.79 6.23
CA GLN A 365 -7.40 -5.54 6.62
C GLN A 365 -8.15 -4.91 7.79
N VAL A 366 -7.52 -4.91 8.96
CA VAL A 366 -8.16 -4.55 10.23
C VAL A 366 -8.00 -3.07 10.51
N TRP A 367 -8.95 -2.26 10.04
CA TRP A 367 -8.99 -0.81 10.25
C TRP A 367 -9.98 -0.43 11.35
N TYR A 368 -11.17 -1.05 11.32
CA TYR A 368 -12.23 -0.77 12.28
C TYR A 368 -12.07 -1.60 13.55
N VAL A 369 -11.71 -0.93 14.64
CA VAL A 369 -11.36 -1.56 15.92
C VAL A 369 -12.21 -1.06 17.09
N ARG A 370 -13.39 -0.46 16.84
CA ARG A 370 -14.28 0.04 17.88
C ARG A 370 -15.19 -1.07 18.42
N GLY A 371 -15.51 -0.98 19.70
CA GLY A 371 -16.48 -1.88 20.36
C GLY A 371 -16.11 -3.37 20.26
N CYS A 372 -17.00 -4.19 19.72
CA CYS A 372 -16.81 -5.63 19.52
C CYS A 372 -15.95 -5.98 18.31
N ALA A 373 -15.78 -5.07 17.34
CA ALA A 373 -15.07 -5.33 16.09
C ALA A 373 -13.61 -5.77 16.32
N LYS A 374 -12.90 -5.13 17.27
CA LYS A 374 -11.55 -5.56 17.64
C LYS A 374 -11.51 -7.01 18.14
N ARG A 375 -12.48 -7.42 18.97
CA ARG A 375 -12.54 -8.80 19.48
C ARG A 375 -12.87 -9.79 18.37
N ALA A 376 -13.78 -9.43 17.45
CA ALA A 376 -14.13 -10.26 16.31
C ALA A 376 -12.92 -10.47 15.40
N ALA A 377 -12.22 -9.40 14.97
CA ALA A 377 -11.01 -9.48 14.17
C ALA A 377 -9.92 -10.32 14.86
N THR A 378 -9.65 -10.07 16.15
CA THR A 378 -8.67 -10.85 16.93
C THR A 378 -9.05 -12.33 17.00
N LYS A 379 -10.34 -12.66 17.15
CA LYS A 379 -10.84 -14.05 17.15
C LYS A 379 -10.60 -14.71 15.80
N GLN A 380 -10.90 -14.02 14.70
CA GLN A 380 -10.66 -14.54 13.34
C GLN A 380 -9.16 -14.82 13.10
N ILE A 381 -8.27 -13.88 13.47
CA ILE A 381 -6.81 -14.06 13.37
C ILE A 381 -6.36 -15.27 14.20
N ASN A 382 -6.84 -15.39 15.42
CA ASN A 382 -6.52 -16.51 16.30
C ASN A 382 -7.03 -17.88 15.78
N ASN A 383 -7.97 -17.87 14.85
CA ASN A 383 -8.54 -19.05 14.19
C ASN A 383 -7.96 -19.29 12.79
N GLY A 384 -6.90 -18.57 12.39
CA GLY A 384 -6.15 -18.83 11.16
C GLY A 384 -6.30 -17.80 10.05
N ARG A 385 -7.23 -16.81 10.17
CA ARG A 385 -7.37 -15.76 9.13
C ARG A 385 -6.12 -14.89 9.08
N LYS A 386 -5.56 -14.72 7.90
CA LYS A 386 -4.47 -13.78 7.64
C LYS A 386 -5.00 -12.34 7.75
N ALA A 387 -4.18 -11.44 8.32
CA ALA A 387 -4.59 -10.07 8.54
C ALA A 387 -3.46 -9.06 8.34
N ILE A 388 -3.84 -7.86 7.86
CA ILE A 388 -3.03 -6.66 7.82
C ILE A 388 -3.62 -5.69 8.86
N MET A 389 -2.76 -5.11 9.69
CA MET A 389 -3.20 -4.29 10.82
C MET A 389 -3.13 -2.80 10.49
N SER A 390 -4.30 -2.17 10.27
CA SER A 390 -4.43 -0.76 9.85
C SER A 390 -5.32 0.05 10.79
N ALA A 391 -5.21 -0.18 12.12
CA ALA A 391 -6.15 0.36 13.11
C ALA A 391 -6.26 1.90 13.09
N THR A 392 -7.43 2.41 12.71
CA THR A 392 -7.76 3.85 12.56
C THR A 392 -7.22 4.74 13.69
N PRO A 393 -7.36 4.42 14.98
CA PRO A 393 -6.92 5.32 16.04
C PRO A 393 -5.40 5.53 16.11
N TYR A 394 -4.60 4.71 15.39
CA TYR A 394 -3.16 4.67 15.55
C TYR A 394 -2.39 5.00 14.27
N VAL A 395 -2.88 4.56 13.10
CA VAL A 395 -2.09 4.59 11.86
C VAL A 395 -2.75 5.33 10.70
N TYR A 396 -3.88 6.02 10.95
CA TYR A 396 -4.54 6.90 9.99
C TYR A 396 -4.04 8.33 10.14
N PHE A 397 -3.65 8.95 9.03
CA PHE A 397 -3.08 10.31 9.01
C PHE A 397 -4.10 11.40 8.66
N ASP A 398 -5.31 11.04 8.28
CA ASP A 398 -6.42 11.96 8.03
C ASP A 398 -6.93 12.68 9.29
N TYR A 399 -6.52 12.19 10.47
CA TYR A 399 -6.81 12.82 11.75
C TYR A 399 -5.74 13.84 12.14
N PRO A 400 -6.14 14.98 12.74
CA PRO A 400 -5.17 15.97 13.23
C PRO A 400 -4.30 15.40 14.36
N TYR A 401 -3.10 15.94 14.53
CA TYR A 401 -2.16 15.52 15.57
C TYR A 401 -2.72 15.57 16.99
N SER A 402 -3.74 16.40 17.25
CA SER A 402 -4.46 16.43 18.53
C SER A 402 -5.23 15.15 18.83
N VAL A 403 -5.62 14.38 17.79
CA VAL A 403 -6.36 13.11 17.89
C VAL A 403 -5.42 11.91 17.75
N THR A 404 -4.48 11.98 16.81
CA THR A 404 -3.50 10.91 16.55
C THR A 404 -2.07 11.46 16.62
N PRO A 405 -1.58 11.81 17.83
CA PRO A 405 -0.22 12.29 18.02
C PRO A 405 0.80 11.16 17.77
N LEU A 406 2.01 11.50 17.35
CA LEU A 406 3.10 10.55 17.05
C LEU A 406 3.33 9.53 18.19
N LYS A 407 3.26 9.99 19.45
CA LYS A 407 3.38 9.09 20.64
C LYS A 407 2.34 7.97 20.63
N LYS A 408 1.11 8.25 20.19
CA LYS A 408 0.02 7.27 20.08
C LYS A 408 0.32 6.26 18.98
N THR A 409 0.75 6.73 17.81
CA THR A 409 1.18 5.86 16.71
C THR A 409 2.32 4.95 17.13
N LEU A 410 3.36 5.49 17.81
CA LEU A 410 4.50 4.72 18.31
C LEU A 410 4.12 3.69 19.37
N SER A 411 3.01 3.90 20.11
CA SER A 411 2.51 2.95 21.13
C SER A 411 1.69 1.80 20.54
N TYR A 412 1.45 1.81 19.23
CA TYR A 412 0.63 0.79 18.58
C TYR A 412 1.28 -0.58 18.64
N ASN A 413 0.56 -1.56 19.21
CA ASN A 413 0.94 -2.95 19.19
C ASN A 413 0.01 -3.76 18.28
N PRO A 414 0.42 -4.04 17.03
CA PRO A 414 -0.41 -4.78 16.06
C PRO A 414 -0.69 -6.23 16.48
N LEU A 415 0.13 -6.80 17.40
CA LEU A 415 -0.05 -8.16 17.92
C LEU A 415 -0.87 -8.21 19.21
N GLY A 416 -1.41 -7.08 19.67
CA GLY A 416 -2.18 -6.99 20.91
C GLY A 416 -3.43 -7.85 20.89
N GLY A 417 -3.49 -8.88 21.77
CA GLY A 417 -4.58 -9.86 21.86
C GLY A 417 -4.43 -11.09 20.96
N VAL A 418 -3.43 -11.09 20.06
CA VAL A 418 -3.14 -12.25 19.19
C VAL A 418 -2.30 -13.27 19.96
N ARG A 419 -2.75 -14.53 20.01
CA ARG A 419 -2.02 -15.63 20.65
C ARG A 419 -0.66 -15.85 20.00
N ALA A 420 0.34 -16.30 20.76
CA ALA A 420 1.69 -16.54 20.25
C ALA A 420 1.71 -17.47 19.02
N SER A 421 0.90 -18.55 19.06
CA SER A 421 0.74 -19.52 17.97
C SER A 421 0.04 -19.00 16.71
N ALA A 422 -0.58 -17.81 16.78
CA ALA A 422 -1.32 -17.21 15.68
C ALA A 422 -0.66 -15.92 15.13
N ARG A 423 0.50 -15.53 15.66
CA ARG A 423 1.18 -14.28 15.26
C ARG A 423 1.63 -14.29 13.81
N GLU A 424 1.91 -15.43 13.23
CA GLU A 424 2.23 -15.60 11.81
C GLU A 424 1.04 -15.28 10.88
N ASN A 425 -0.18 -15.23 11.42
CA ASN A 425 -1.35 -14.80 10.67
C ASN A 425 -1.43 -13.28 10.51
N VAL A 426 -0.67 -12.50 11.29
CA VAL A 426 -0.51 -11.06 11.09
C VAL A 426 0.61 -10.85 10.10
N LEU A 427 0.24 -10.57 8.84
CA LEU A 427 1.18 -10.33 7.74
C LEU A 427 2.01 -9.08 7.96
N GLY A 428 1.40 -8.04 8.56
CA GLY A 428 2.08 -6.81 8.85
C GLY A 428 1.18 -5.64 9.24
N VAL A 429 1.70 -4.46 9.00
CA VAL A 429 1.05 -3.19 9.32
C VAL A 429 0.99 -2.32 8.09
N GLU A 430 -0.14 -1.64 7.92
CA GLU A 430 -0.28 -0.61 6.90
C GLU A 430 -0.72 0.71 7.53
N ARG A 431 -0.08 1.78 7.11
CA ARG A 431 -0.50 3.16 7.43
C ARG A 431 -1.44 3.64 6.33
N SER A 432 -2.43 4.43 6.72
CA SER A 432 -3.37 5.01 5.77
C SER A 432 -3.13 6.50 5.61
N GLU A 433 -2.94 6.92 4.38
CA GLU A 433 -3.05 8.30 3.92
C GLU A 433 -4.43 8.49 3.27
N GLU A 434 -5.47 8.02 3.96
CA GLU A 434 -6.86 8.24 3.57
C GLU A 434 -7.16 9.74 3.62
N ARG A 435 -7.94 10.19 2.63
CA ARG A 435 -8.26 11.61 2.48
C ARG A 435 -9.73 11.86 2.72
N ARG A 436 -10.01 13.04 3.23
CA ARG A 436 -11.36 13.57 3.30
C ARG A 436 -11.51 14.64 2.25
N VAL A 437 -12.58 14.56 1.44
CA VAL A 437 -12.87 15.58 0.42
C VAL A 437 -12.85 16.97 1.05
N GLY A 438 -12.18 17.93 0.41
CA GLY A 438 -12.08 19.30 0.88
C GLY A 438 -11.17 19.55 2.07
N LYS A 439 -10.46 18.54 2.56
CA LYS A 439 -9.36 18.74 3.50
C LYS A 439 -8.04 18.62 2.75
N GLU A 440 -7.36 19.75 2.62
CA GLU A 440 -5.98 19.75 2.15
C GLU A 440 -5.10 19.07 3.21
N CYS A 441 -4.14 18.26 2.78
CA CYS A 441 -3.10 17.78 3.67
C CYS A 441 -2.14 18.93 3.97
N TRP A 442 -2.00 19.21 5.22
CA TRP A 442 -1.02 20.17 5.75
C TRP A 442 0.33 19.50 5.92
#